data_75b599b2ae3f9448f16469e63adcd8eb
#
_entry.id   75b599b2ae3f9448f16469e63adcd8eb
#
_cell.length_a   1.000
_cell.length_b   1.000
_cell.length_c   1.000
_cell.angle_alpha   90.00
_cell.angle_beta   90.00
_cell.angle_gamma   90.00
#
_symmetry.space_group_name_H-M   'P 1'
#
loop_
_entity.id
_entity.type
_entity.pdbx_description
1 polymer ?
#
loop_
_entity_poly.entity_id
_entity_poly.type
_entity_poly.pdbx_seq_one_letter_code
_entity_poly.pdbx_strand_id
1 'polypeptide(L)'
;MAGERILIVDDEAMIRDLCSHILTAEGYAVTTMSTGEAALEELQRGSTDLLITDIKMPGMDGLELFERVKNLNTDIVTVFITGHGTIDTAIESLMRGVEGFVLKPFTQEELLNAVDRAITRSRLQKENIRLKALIPLFEISKLLISEVDLAHLFKIITEVLVKEFSVERVSLMLVDEGSGSLMIRASHGLPQDLSLQAQRKPGEGVSGLVLKHRKPLIITKGKHPDPEVMDALNMDDMPLSSMSVPLVGRDKQLGVLNVSKFSDPTFTTSDLQIVSVLASQVVAAMENASLYEGLRESYFRTVQALVAAVEAKDPYTRWHSTNVAKYAVAIGRDLGLSPSQLEDIHIAAILHDVGKIGISERIISKPDRLSREEFDIMKDHPAHGMRILEPIGFSKSISNAIYQHHERFDGKGYPQGIGGENISLAARILSVADTIDAMISERPYRGTISIEAVLRELDKEAGLQFDPEVGQVARKLINKGLLKLGAPAYAYHAPTADKK
;
A
#
# COMPACT_ATOMS: atom_id res chain seq x y z
N MET A 1 26.52 24.17 20.09
CA MET A 1 26.12 24.33 18.69
C MET A 1 27.12 23.58 17.86
N ALA A 2 26.72 22.64 17.04
CA ALA A 2 27.66 21.90 16.15
C ALA A 2 28.08 22.88 15.07
N GLY A 3 29.39 23.04 14.89
CA GLY A 3 29.96 24.07 14.04
C GLY A 3 29.63 23.86 12.57
N GLU A 4 28.72 24.68 12.03
CA GLU A 4 28.55 24.82 10.59
C GLU A 4 29.89 25.21 9.96
N ARG A 5 30.12 24.68 8.76
CA ARG A 5 31.34 24.92 7.98
C ARG A 5 31.14 26.11 7.09
N ILE A 6 31.97 27.14 7.30
CA ILE A 6 31.90 28.38 6.57
C ILE A 6 33.15 28.50 5.69
N LEU A 7 32.96 28.72 4.40
CA LEU A 7 34.03 29.07 3.48
C LEU A 7 34.05 30.59 3.23
N ILE A 8 35.15 31.22 3.51
CA ILE A 8 35.35 32.67 3.29
C ILE A 8 36.26 32.85 2.09
N VAL A 9 35.83 33.69 1.15
CA VAL A 9 36.57 34.00 -0.09
C VAL A 9 36.69 35.51 -0.25
N ASP A 10 37.88 36.02 -0.18
CA ASP A 10 38.21 37.45 -0.33
C ASP A 10 39.66 37.58 -0.77
N ASP A 11 40.01 38.48 -1.67
CA ASP A 11 41.40 38.67 -2.08
C ASP A 11 42.23 39.41 -1.03
N GLU A 12 41.60 40.21 -0.15
CA GLU A 12 42.23 40.93 0.94
C GLU A 12 42.50 40.03 2.17
N ALA A 13 43.76 39.75 2.47
CA ALA A 13 44.16 38.90 3.62
C ALA A 13 43.61 39.42 4.95
N MET A 14 43.61 40.75 5.15
CA MET A 14 43.09 41.37 6.37
C MET A 14 41.60 41.06 6.61
N ILE A 15 40.80 41.08 5.56
CA ILE A 15 39.33 40.77 5.64
C ILE A 15 39.14 39.29 5.95
N ARG A 16 39.87 38.39 5.26
CA ARG A 16 39.79 36.96 5.54
C ARG A 16 40.16 36.62 6.99
N ASP A 17 41.26 37.19 7.50
CA ASP A 17 41.71 36.97 8.88
C ASP A 17 40.70 37.52 9.89
N LEU A 18 40.19 38.73 9.64
CA LEU A 18 39.16 39.35 10.50
C LEU A 18 37.88 38.48 10.56
N CYS A 19 37.33 38.11 9.41
CA CYS A 19 36.13 37.25 9.34
C CYS A 19 36.36 35.89 9.97
N SER A 20 37.53 35.27 9.69
CA SER A 20 37.88 33.98 10.28
C SER A 20 38.00 34.05 11.80
N HIS A 21 38.63 35.10 12.33
CA HIS A 21 38.78 35.29 13.77
C HIS A 21 37.39 35.45 14.46
N ILE A 22 36.53 36.30 13.91
CA ILE A 22 35.19 36.56 14.44
C ILE A 22 34.36 35.28 14.45
N LEU A 23 34.28 34.57 13.33
CA LEU A 23 33.43 33.41 13.17
C LEU A 23 33.92 32.16 13.92
N THR A 24 35.24 31.98 14.00
CA THR A 24 35.86 30.91 14.80
C THR A 24 35.63 31.14 16.30
N ALA A 25 35.64 32.37 16.77
CA ALA A 25 35.33 32.72 18.17
C ALA A 25 33.91 32.38 18.56
N GLU A 26 32.96 32.41 17.61
CA GLU A 26 31.55 32.01 17.78
C GLU A 26 31.32 30.48 17.60
N GLY A 27 32.38 29.71 17.31
CA GLY A 27 32.31 28.24 17.23
C GLY A 27 32.05 27.67 15.85
N TYR A 28 32.12 28.45 14.79
CA TYR A 28 32.01 27.97 13.41
C TYR A 28 33.34 27.34 12.95
N ALA A 29 33.22 26.31 12.08
CA ALA A 29 34.38 25.73 11.41
C ALA A 29 34.71 26.53 10.13
N VAL A 30 35.77 27.33 10.15
CA VAL A 30 36.07 28.29 9.10
C VAL A 30 37.23 27.82 8.23
N THR A 31 37.03 27.86 6.91
CA THR A 31 38.06 27.70 5.88
C THR A 31 38.16 29.00 5.07
N THR A 32 39.37 29.42 4.66
CA THR A 32 39.55 30.66 3.93
C THR A 32 40.26 30.43 2.59
N MET A 33 39.83 31.10 1.54
CA MET A 33 40.47 31.08 0.21
C MET A 33 40.65 32.49 -0.30
N SER A 34 41.70 32.70 -1.12
CA SER A 34 42.06 34.02 -1.66
C SER A 34 41.54 34.27 -3.07
N THR A 35 40.95 33.23 -3.73
CA THR A 35 40.44 33.33 -5.11
C THR A 35 39.19 32.49 -5.29
N GLY A 36 38.35 32.86 -6.25
CA GLY A 36 37.13 32.12 -6.59
C GLY A 36 37.41 30.71 -7.13
N GLU A 37 38.50 30.53 -7.87
CA GLU A 37 38.90 29.24 -8.41
C GLU A 37 39.28 28.24 -7.31
N ALA A 38 40.10 28.68 -6.32
CA ALA A 38 40.45 27.84 -5.17
C ALA A 38 39.21 27.48 -4.32
N ALA A 39 38.29 28.44 -4.17
CA ALA A 39 37.03 28.20 -3.47
C ALA A 39 36.15 27.18 -4.18
N LEU A 40 36.05 27.22 -5.51
CA LEU A 40 35.27 26.26 -6.29
C LEU A 40 35.84 24.83 -6.16
N GLU A 41 37.16 24.67 -6.16
CA GLU A 41 37.79 23.37 -5.92
C GLU A 41 37.52 22.83 -4.52
N GLU A 42 37.55 23.69 -3.50
CA GLU A 42 37.27 23.29 -2.12
C GLU A 42 35.81 22.87 -1.95
N LEU A 43 34.86 23.60 -2.56
CA LEU A 43 33.45 23.29 -2.55
C LEU A 43 33.13 21.94 -3.23
N GLN A 44 33.92 21.53 -4.21
CA GLN A 44 33.78 20.20 -4.84
C GLN A 44 34.32 19.05 -3.97
N ARG A 45 35.24 19.32 -3.05
CA ARG A 45 35.89 18.31 -2.18
C ARG A 45 35.18 18.10 -0.87
N GLY A 46 34.52 19.12 -0.34
CA GLY A 46 33.97 19.13 1.00
C GLY A 46 32.51 19.54 1.10
N SER A 47 31.94 19.37 2.29
CA SER A 47 30.62 19.89 2.62
C SER A 47 30.79 21.25 3.30
N THR A 48 30.39 22.31 2.61
CA THR A 48 30.29 23.68 3.12
C THR A 48 28.82 24.03 3.33
N ASP A 49 28.49 24.64 4.48
CA ASP A 49 27.13 25.03 4.81
C ASP A 49 26.84 26.48 4.39
N LEU A 50 27.85 27.34 4.49
CA LEU A 50 27.77 28.78 4.16
C LEU A 50 28.99 29.21 3.38
N LEU A 51 28.80 29.94 2.30
CA LEU A 51 29.82 30.65 1.53
C LEU A 51 29.72 32.14 1.85
N ILE A 52 30.83 32.76 2.25
CA ILE A 52 30.97 34.19 2.37
C ILE A 52 31.99 34.63 1.31
N THR A 53 31.60 35.47 0.37
CA THR A 53 32.52 35.89 -0.71
C THR A 53 32.45 37.37 -0.96
N ASP A 54 33.62 37.99 -1.25
CA ASP A 54 33.64 39.32 -1.84
C ASP A 54 33.06 39.28 -3.25
N ILE A 55 32.34 40.34 -3.63
CA ILE A 55 31.80 40.48 -4.99
C ILE A 55 32.93 40.74 -5.98
N LYS A 56 33.88 41.61 -5.64
CA LYS A 56 34.96 42.04 -6.55
C LYS A 56 36.27 41.39 -6.16
N MET A 57 36.69 40.40 -6.93
CA MET A 57 37.95 39.73 -6.77
C MET A 57 38.66 39.58 -8.12
N PRO A 58 40.02 39.57 -8.16
CA PRO A 58 40.76 39.26 -9.38
C PRO A 58 40.48 37.82 -9.86
N GLY A 59 40.36 37.65 -11.18
CA GLY A 59 40.01 36.34 -11.78
C GLY A 59 38.53 36.07 -11.71
N MET A 60 38.11 34.99 -11.10
CA MET A 60 36.69 34.66 -10.86
C MET A 60 36.14 35.55 -9.74
N ASP A 61 35.23 36.43 -10.09
CA ASP A 61 34.54 37.27 -9.12
C ASP A 61 33.50 36.49 -8.30
N GLY A 62 32.98 37.11 -7.20
CA GLY A 62 32.06 36.47 -6.30
C GLY A 62 30.71 36.14 -6.94
N LEU A 63 30.25 36.92 -7.94
CA LEU A 63 29.00 36.64 -8.66
C LEU A 63 29.19 35.43 -9.58
N GLU A 64 30.29 35.35 -10.30
CA GLU A 64 30.59 34.17 -11.11
C GLU A 64 30.75 32.90 -10.25
N LEU A 65 31.42 33.02 -9.10
CA LEU A 65 31.54 31.93 -8.13
C LEU A 65 30.15 31.47 -7.67
N PHE A 66 29.25 32.37 -7.27
CA PHE A 66 27.90 32.07 -6.86
C PHE A 66 27.10 31.33 -7.94
N GLU A 67 27.13 31.80 -9.20
CA GLU A 67 26.44 31.14 -10.31
C GLU A 67 26.98 29.72 -10.56
N ARG A 68 28.31 29.51 -10.44
CA ARG A 68 28.90 28.17 -10.57
C ARG A 68 28.52 27.25 -9.41
N VAL A 69 28.48 27.73 -8.18
CA VAL A 69 28.03 27.00 -6.99
C VAL A 69 26.56 26.60 -7.13
N LYS A 70 25.71 27.51 -7.57
CA LYS A 70 24.29 27.24 -7.84
C LYS A 70 24.10 26.15 -8.90
N ASN A 71 24.93 26.12 -9.94
CA ASN A 71 24.90 25.09 -10.97
C ASN A 71 25.42 23.71 -10.51
N LEU A 72 26.15 23.65 -9.40
CA LEU A 72 26.55 22.38 -8.76
C LEU A 72 25.41 21.72 -7.94
N ASN A 73 24.22 22.30 -7.94
CA ASN A 73 23.07 21.80 -7.18
C ASN A 73 23.35 21.63 -5.68
N THR A 74 24.15 22.52 -5.09
CA THR A 74 24.48 22.49 -3.68
C THR A 74 23.55 23.40 -2.88
N ASP A 75 23.09 22.93 -1.72
CA ASP A 75 22.28 23.71 -0.74
C ASP A 75 23.14 24.71 0.05
N ILE A 76 24.17 25.27 -0.56
CA ILE A 76 25.11 26.19 0.09
C ILE A 76 24.50 27.58 0.12
N VAL A 77 24.35 28.10 1.32
CA VAL A 77 23.87 29.47 1.55
C VAL A 77 24.99 30.46 1.23
N THR A 78 24.68 31.57 0.58
CA THR A 78 25.71 32.54 0.19
C THR A 78 25.43 33.91 0.78
N VAL A 79 26.44 34.50 1.37
CA VAL A 79 26.47 35.90 1.85
C VAL A 79 27.57 36.63 1.14
N PHE A 80 27.27 37.78 0.54
CA PHE A 80 28.26 38.63 -0.10
C PHE A 80 28.84 39.66 0.86
N ILE A 81 30.14 39.92 0.75
CA ILE A 81 30.81 41.08 1.33
C ILE A 81 31.08 42.05 0.20
N THR A 82 30.79 43.34 0.36
CA THR A 82 30.97 44.32 -0.73
C THR A 82 31.31 45.71 -0.24
N GLY A 83 32.08 46.48 -1.04
CA GLY A 83 32.40 47.87 -0.74
C GLY A 83 31.33 48.87 -1.18
N HIS A 84 31.43 50.12 -0.74
CA HIS A 84 30.45 51.19 -0.86
C HIS A 84 29.97 51.57 -2.29
N GLY A 85 30.59 51.07 -3.35
CA GLY A 85 30.25 51.43 -4.73
C GLY A 85 29.34 50.47 -5.47
N THR A 86 28.76 49.47 -4.79
CA THR A 86 28.06 48.31 -5.42
C THR A 86 26.69 47.99 -4.83
N ILE A 87 26.01 48.97 -4.25
CA ILE A 87 24.66 48.78 -3.66
C ILE A 87 23.67 48.29 -4.72
N ASP A 88 23.72 48.81 -5.94
CA ASP A 88 22.84 48.39 -7.04
C ASP A 88 23.10 46.94 -7.43
N THR A 89 24.37 46.52 -7.42
CA THR A 89 24.81 45.12 -7.66
C THR A 89 24.39 44.19 -6.52
N ALA A 90 24.40 44.68 -5.26
CA ALA A 90 23.91 43.92 -4.11
C ALA A 90 22.37 43.68 -4.16
N ILE A 91 21.61 44.69 -4.60
CA ILE A 91 20.15 44.59 -4.80
C ILE A 91 19.87 43.58 -5.93
N GLU A 92 20.60 43.66 -7.04
CA GLU A 92 20.44 42.72 -8.16
C GLU A 92 20.79 41.27 -7.75
N SER A 93 21.78 41.09 -6.87
CA SER A 93 22.20 39.81 -6.31
C SER A 93 21.12 39.21 -5.37
N LEU A 94 20.46 40.03 -4.56
CA LEU A 94 19.30 39.59 -3.72
C LEU A 94 18.14 39.07 -4.60
N MET A 95 17.90 39.71 -5.75
CA MET A 95 16.90 39.22 -6.72
C MET A 95 17.28 37.89 -7.38
N ARG A 96 18.56 37.52 -7.37
CA ARG A 96 19.06 36.21 -7.89
C ARG A 96 19.09 35.09 -6.87
N GLY A 97 18.68 35.33 -5.61
CA GLY A 97 18.53 34.31 -4.56
C GLY A 97 19.69 34.23 -3.58
N VAL A 98 20.42 35.30 -3.38
CA VAL A 98 21.43 35.43 -2.32
C VAL A 98 20.74 35.74 -0.98
N GLU A 99 21.17 35.10 0.09
CA GLU A 99 20.53 35.18 1.40
C GLU A 99 20.90 36.41 2.22
N GLY A 100 22.04 37.06 1.91
CA GLY A 100 22.45 38.26 2.63
C GLY A 100 23.67 38.94 2.03
N PHE A 101 23.95 40.15 2.51
CA PHE A 101 25.16 40.90 2.19
C PHE A 101 25.66 41.68 3.41
N VAL A 102 26.95 41.99 3.42
CA VAL A 102 27.63 42.80 4.42
C VAL A 102 28.43 43.90 3.69
N LEU A 103 28.28 45.16 4.12
CA LEU A 103 29.00 46.29 3.49
C LEU A 103 30.33 46.58 4.18
N LYS A 104 31.41 46.70 3.43
CA LYS A 104 32.74 47.13 3.92
C LYS A 104 32.75 48.70 4.05
N PRO A 105 33.23 49.24 5.20
CA PRO A 105 33.68 48.56 6.42
C PRO A 105 32.50 48.10 7.29
N PHE A 106 32.63 46.94 7.89
CA PHE A 106 31.61 46.33 8.75
C PHE A 106 32.09 46.10 10.19
N THR A 107 31.17 46.06 11.08
CA THR A 107 31.39 45.68 12.47
C THR A 107 31.25 44.16 12.67
N GLN A 108 31.82 43.64 13.78
CA GLN A 108 31.62 42.24 14.16
C GLN A 108 30.14 41.88 14.24
N GLU A 109 29.30 42.75 14.81
CA GLU A 109 27.87 42.52 14.98
C GLU A 109 27.13 42.42 13.62
N GLU A 110 27.49 43.25 12.64
CA GLU A 110 26.90 43.20 11.29
C GLU A 110 27.22 41.88 10.56
N LEU A 111 28.48 41.42 10.66
CA LEU A 111 28.88 40.14 10.08
C LEU A 111 28.12 38.96 10.73
N LEU A 112 28.11 38.91 12.07
CA LEU A 112 27.41 37.84 12.81
C LEU A 112 25.91 37.83 12.53
N ASN A 113 25.28 39.01 12.52
CA ASN A 113 23.83 39.11 12.18
C ASN A 113 23.52 38.63 10.76
N ALA A 114 24.37 38.92 9.78
CA ALA A 114 24.19 38.44 8.41
C ALA A 114 24.32 36.94 8.30
N VAL A 115 25.33 36.36 8.95
CA VAL A 115 25.57 34.90 8.98
C VAL A 115 24.42 34.17 9.71
N ASP A 116 24.02 34.65 10.88
CA ASP A 116 22.95 34.02 11.66
C ASP A 116 21.61 34.04 10.91
N ARG A 117 21.25 35.16 10.28
CA ARG A 117 20.05 35.27 9.45
C ARG A 117 20.09 34.29 8.27
N ALA A 118 21.22 34.19 7.59
CA ALA A 118 21.38 33.32 6.43
C ALA A 118 21.25 31.84 6.83
N ILE A 119 21.93 31.41 7.90
CA ILE A 119 21.86 30.04 8.43
C ILE A 119 20.44 29.73 8.94
N THR A 120 19.85 30.63 9.72
CA THR A 120 18.50 30.43 10.29
C THR A 120 17.47 30.30 9.16
N ARG A 121 17.57 31.15 8.14
CA ARG A 121 16.65 31.09 6.97
C ARG A 121 16.79 29.75 6.23
N SER A 122 18.01 29.29 5.99
CA SER A 122 18.27 27.99 5.37
C SER A 122 17.70 26.83 6.20
N ARG A 123 17.93 26.85 7.52
CA ARG A 123 17.36 25.85 8.44
C ARG A 123 15.84 25.82 8.38
N LEU A 124 15.19 26.98 8.45
CA LEU A 124 13.73 27.10 8.36
C LEU A 124 13.18 26.60 7.02
N GLN A 125 13.90 26.88 5.92
CA GLN A 125 13.53 26.35 4.61
C GLN A 125 13.62 24.81 4.56
N LYS A 126 14.73 24.24 5.03
CA LYS A 126 14.92 22.77 5.12
C LYS A 126 13.87 22.13 6.02
N GLU A 127 13.54 22.73 7.15
CA GLU A 127 12.50 22.25 8.06
C GLU A 127 11.08 22.36 7.45
N ASN A 128 10.78 23.45 6.74
CA ASN A 128 9.51 23.61 6.03
C ASN A 128 9.32 22.57 4.92
N ILE A 129 10.41 22.26 4.18
CA ILE A 129 10.42 21.19 3.18
C ILE A 129 10.15 19.84 3.86
N ARG A 130 10.82 19.57 4.99
CA ARG A 130 10.63 18.35 5.77
C ARG A 130 9.21 18.23 6.31
N LEU A 131 8.63 19.31 6.81
CA LEU A 131 7.24 19.34 7.30
C LEU A 131 6.23 19.16 6.16
N LYS A 132 6.45 19.80 5.01
CA LYS A 132 5.61 19.60 3.82
C LYS A 132 5.66 18.16 3.31
N ALA A 133 6.80 17.47 3.45
CA ALA A 133 6.90 16.06 3.12
C ALA A 133 6.09 15.15 4.08
N LEU A 134 5.85 15.60 5.32
CA LEU A 134 5.09 14.83 6.31
C LEU A 134 3.57 14.83 6.05
N ILE A 135 3.01 15.86 5.43
CA ILE A 135 1.57 15.96 5.17
C ILE A 135 1.08 14.87 4.22
N PRO A 136 1.68 14.68 3.03
CA PRO A 136 1.33 13.56 2.14
C PRO A 136 1.58 12.19 2.79
N LEU A 137 2.65 12.07 3.60
CA LEU A 137 2.94 10.85 4.35
C LEU A 137 1.82 10.49 5.33
N PHE A 138 1.25 11.49 6.01
CA PHE A 138 0.16 11.27 6.94
C PHE A 138 -1.13 10.83 6.22
N GLU A 139 -1.47 11.47 5.09
CA GLU A 139 -2.62 11.08 4.26
C GLU A 139 -2.45 9.67 3.69
N ILE A 140 -1.27 9.35 3.15
CA ILE A 140 -0.95 8.00 2.67
C ILE A 140 -1.02 6.99 3.81
N SER A 141 -0.41 7.26 4.98
CA SER A 141 -0.46 6.36 6.14
C SER A 141 -1.89 6.09 6.61
N LYS A 142 -2.76 7.09 6.59
CA LYS A 142 -4.18 6.96 6.93
C LYS A 142 -4.92 6.06 5.94
N LEU A 143 -4.63 6.20 4.64
CA LEU A 143 -5.18 5.35 3.58
C LEU A 143 -4.66 3.90 3.66
N LEU A 144 -3.37 3.72 4.05
CA LEU A 144 -2.74 2.41 4.23
C LEU A 144 -3.38 1.56 5.34
N ILE A 145 -3.91 2.20 6.38
CA ILE A 145 -4.56 1.51 7.50
C ILE A 145 -5.95 1.00 7.12
N SER A 146 -6.58 1.62 6.10
CA SER A 146 -7.98 1.35 5.73
C SER A 146 -8.16 0.52 4.45
N GLU A 147 -7.14 0.42 3.59
CA GLU A 147 -7.28 -0.16 2.26
C GLU A 147 -6.36 -1.35 2.04
N VAL A 148 -6.93 -2.50 1.72
CA VAL A 148 -6.21 -3.75 1.45
C VAL A 148 -6.10 -4.02 -0.07
N ASP A 149 -6.84 -3.27 -0.89
CA ASP A 149 -6.81 -3.43 -2.35
C ASP A 149 -5.64 -2.66 -2.97
N LEU A 150 -4.64 -3.40 -3.47
CA LEU A 150 -3.47 -2.84 -4.16
C LEU A 150 -3.85 -1.96 -5.36
N ALA A 151 -4.89 -2.30 -6.11
CA ALA A 151 -5.29 -1.52 -7.29
C ALA A 151 -5.83 -0.15 -6.88
N HIS A 152 -6.63 -0.09 -5.81
CA HIS A 152 -7.13 1.15 -5.25
C HIS A 152 -6.00 1.98 -4.63
N LEU A 153 -5.07 1.34 -3.91
CA LEU A 153 -3.87 1.98 -3.36
C LEU A 153 -3.04 2.67 -4.44
N PHE A 154 -2.77 2.00 -5.57
CA PHE A 154 -1.99 2.57 -6.67
C PHE A 154 -2.67 3.79 -7.30
N LYS A 155 -4.00 3.76 -7.42
CA LYS A 155 -4.78 4.90 -7.90
C LYS A 155 -4.65 6.10 -6.96
N ILE A 156 -4.82 5.90 -5.66
CA ILE A 156 -4.68 6.95 -4.65
C ILE A 156 -3.28 7.57 -4.69
N ILE A 157 -2.23 6.76 -4.77
CA ILE A 157 -0.85 7.23 -4.85
C ILE A 157 -0.65 8.14 -6.07
N THR A 158 -1.15 7.74 -7.24
CA THR A 158 -1.03 8.56 -8.45
C THR A 158 -1.80 9.87 -8.31
N GLU A 159 -3.00 9.87 -7.74
CA GLU A 159 -3.82 11.07 -7.49
C GLU A 159 -3.15 12.03 -6.50
N VAL A 160 -2.58 11.51 -5.41
CA VAL A 160 -1.84 12.32 -4.43
C VAL A 160 -0.63 12.99 -5.08
N LEU A 161 0.17 12.26 -5.85
CA LEU A 161 1.34 12.82 -6.53
C LEU A 161 0.95 13.92 -7.54
N VAL A 162 -0.10 13.72 -8.30
CA VAL A 162 -0.63 14.74 -9.22
C VAL A 162 -1.01 16.01 -8.48
N LYS A 163 -1.73 15.87 -7.36
CA LYS A 163 -2.23 17.01 -6.59
C LYS A 163 -1.10 17.76 -5.86
N GLU A 164 -0.25 17.04 -5.14
CA GLU A 164 0.77 17.66 -4.27
C GLU A 164 1.94 18.26 -5.05
N PHE A 165 2.32 17.65 -6.18
CA PHE A 165 3.44 18.13 -6.98
C PHE A 165 3.02 18.87 -8.24
N SER A 166 1.71 19.03 -8.48
CA SER A 166 1.17 19.66 -9.69
C SER A 166 1.82 19.12 -10.96
N VAL A 167 1.85 17.79 -11.09
CA VAL A 167 2.48 17.09 -12.21
C VAL A 167 1.44 16.65 -13.22
N GLU A 168 1.79 16.69 -14.49
CA GLU A 168 0.90 16.30 -15.58
C GLU A 168 0.97 14.80 -15.89
N ARG A 169 2.08 14.12 -15.49
CA ARG A 169 2.23 12.69 -15.75
C ARG A 169 2.85 11.96 -14.55
N VAL A 170 2.22 10.85 -14.16
CA VAL A 170 2.72 9.91 -13.16
C VAL A 170 2.61 8.50 -13.70
N SER A 171 3.60 7.65 -13.45
CA SER A 171 3.48 6.21 -13.68
C SER A 171 4.13 5.40 -12.57
N LEU A 172 3.40 4.41 -12.07
CA LEU A 172 3.87 3.40 -11.16
C LEU A 172 4.14 2.13 -11.96
N MET A 173 5.39 1.76 -12.06
CA MET A 173 5.83 0.54 -12.77
C MET A 173 6.33 -0.48 -11.76
N LEU A 174 5.83 -1.71 -11.83
CA LEU A 174 6.26 -2.80 -10.97
C LEU A 174 6.97 -3.88 -11.77
N VAL A 175 7.90 -4.56 -11.12
CA VAL A 175 8.59 -5.71 -11.69
C VAL A 175 7.61 -6.88 -11.77
N ASP A 176 7.44 -7.42 -12.96
CA ASP A 176 6.70 -8.66 -13.17
C ASP A 176 7.63 -9.85 -12.86
N GLU A 177 7.22 -10.69 -11.92
CA GLU A 177 8.06 -11.80 -11.43
C GLU A 177 8.37 -12.86 -12.52
N GLY A 178 7.50 -12.99 -13.52
CA GLY A 178 7.70 -13.96 -14.61
C GLY A 178 8.72 -13.50 -15.65
N SER A 179 8.71 -12.23 -16.02
CA SER A 179 9.57 -11.66 -17.07
C SER A 179 10.77 -10.86 -16.53
N GLY A 180 10.76 -10.47 -15.26
CA GLY A 180 11.74 -9.57 -14.66
C GLY A 180 11.71 -8.14 -15.20
N SER A 181 10.68 -7.79 -15.97
CA SER A 181 10.54 -6.49 -16.62
C SER A 181 9.58 -5.59 -15.86
N LEU A 182 9.76 -4.27 -15.97
CA LEU A 182 8.84 -3.28 -15.44
C LEU A 182 7.55 -3.24 -16.29
N MET A 183 6.41 -3.30 -15.62
CA MET A 183 5.09 -3.12 -16.22
C MET A 183 4.33 -2.01 -15.50
N ILE A 184 3.59 -1.18 -16.24
CA ILE A 184 2.76 -0.13 -15.64
C ILE A 184 1.59 -0.78 -14.90
N ARG A 185 1.42 -0.44 -13.61
CA ARG A 185 0.29 -0.86 -12.79
C ARG A 185 -0.71 0.25 -12.54
N ALA A 186 -0.24 1.50 -12.49
CA ALA A 186 -1.09 2.67 -12.44
C ALA A 186 -0.42 3.83 -13.18
N SER A 187 -1.21 4.71 -13.76
CA SER A 187 -0.71 5.90 -14.43
C SER A 187 -1.73 7.01 -14.46
N HIS A 188 -1.24 8.25 -14.54
CA HIS A 188 -2.01 9.45 -14.83
C HIS A 188 -1.33 10.22 -15.96
N GLY A 189 -2.10 10.80 -16.85
CA GLY A 189 -1.58 11.63 -17.95
C GLY A 189 -0.83 10.87 -19.04
N LEU A 190 -0.88 9.52 -19.07
CA LEU A 190 -0.35 8.70 -20.16
C LEU A 190 -1.47 8.33 -21.13
N PRO A 191 -1.20 8.32 -22.46
CA PRO A 191 -2.11 7.75 -23.46
C PRO A 191 -2.43 6.29 -23.15
N GLN A 192 -3.69 5.87 -23.32
CA GLN A 192 -4.14 4.51 -22.99
C GLN A 192 -3.35 3.42 -23.73
N ASP A 193 -2.99 3.65 -24.98
CA ASP A 193 -2.23 2.70 -25.81
C ASP A 193 -0.80 2.46 -25.27
N LEU A 194 -0.19 3.47 -24.67
CA LEU A 194 1.14 3.37 -24.06
C LEU A 194 1.09 2.75 -22.65
N SER A 195 -0.02 2.91 -21.93
CA SER A 195 -0.15 2.39 -20.56
C SER A 195 -0.26 0.86 -20.52
N LEU A 196 -0.86 0.23 -21.54
CA LEU A 196 -1.09 -1.22 -21.59
C LEU A 196 0.09 -2.02 -22.17
N GLN A 197 0.98 -1.40 -22.95
CA GLN A 197 2.06 -2.09 -23.67
C GLN A 197 3.48 -1.72 -23.20
N ALA A 198 3.63 -0.73 -22.31
CA ALA A 198 4.94 -0.29 -21.88
C ALA A 198 5.61 -1.30 -20.93
N GLN A 199 6.39 -2.20 -21.51
CA GLN A 199 7.31 -3.08 -20.81
C GLN A 199 8.73 -2.51 -20.93
N ARG A 200 9.52 -2.51 -19.83
CA ARG A 200 10.91 -2.07 -19.83
C ARG A 200 11.78 -3.10 -19.11
N LYS A 201 12.83 -3.51 -19.77
CA LYS A 201 13.83 -4.40 -19.16
C LYS A 201 14.78 -3.61 -18.25
N PRO A 202 15.46 -4.25 -17.29
CA PRO A 202 16.52 -3.59 -16.55
C PRO A 202 17.58 -3.00 -17.51
N GLY A 203 17.89 -1.69 -17.33
CA GLY A 203 18.78 -0.95 -18.22
C GLY A 203 18.11 -0.32 -19.44
N GLU A 204 16.86 -0.57 -19.74
CA GLU A 204 16.14 -0.03 -20.88
C GLU A 204 15.38 1.25 -20.53
N GLY A 205 15.77 2.37 -21.09
CA GLY A 205 15.22 3.69 -20.80
C GLY A 205 15.51 4.13 -19.36
N VAL A 206 15.01 5.30 -18.98
CA VAL A 206 15.29 5.90 -17.65
C VAL A 206 14.80 4.99 -16.51
N SER A 207 13.58 4.45 -16.60
CA SER A 207 13.04 3.56 -15.57
C SER A 207 13.83 2.27 -15.45
N GLY A 208 14.31 1.69 -16.56
CA GLY A 208 15.16 0.52 -16.55
C GLY A 208 16.54 0.77 -15.95
N LEU A 209 17.12 1.98 -16.14
CA LEU A 209 18.35 2.39 -15.48
C LEU A 209 18.15 2.53 -13.96
N VAL A 210 17.06 3.16 -13.53
CA VAL A 210 16.73 3.27 -12.10
C VAL A 210 16.52 1.89 -11.48
N LEU A 211 15.91 0.96 -12.20
CA LEU A 211 15.79 -0.43 -11.77
C LEU A 211 17.16 -1.09 -11.61
N LYS A 212 18.07 -0.89 -12.58
CA LYS A 212 19.42 -1.48 -12.61
C LYS A 212 20.32 -0.93 -11.49
N HIS A 213 20.34 0.40 -11.34
CA HIS A 213 21.28 1.08 -10.44
C HIS A 213 20.75 1.34 -9.03
N ARG A 214 19.44 1.19 -8.81
CA ARG A 214 18.74 1.46 -7.54
C ARG A 214 18.96 2.88 -7.01
N LYS A 215 19.17 3.83 -7.90
CA LYS A 215 19.40 5.24 -7.55
C LYS A 215 18.31 6.10 -8.17
N PRO A 216 17.76 7.07 -7.42
CA PRO A 216 16.80 8.00 -7.98
C PRO A 216 17.50 8.93 -8.99
N LEU A 217 16.76 9.34 -10.01
CA LEU A 217 17.24 10.24 -11.07
C LEU A 217 16.30 11.43 -11.18
N ILE A 218 16.90 12.61 -11.44
CA ILE A 218 16.20 13.83 -11.82
C ILE A 218 16.75 14.30 -13.18
N ILE A 219 15.86 14.60 -14.11
CA ILE A 219 16.21 15.05 -15.47
C ILE A 219 15.52 16.37 -15.70
N THR A 220 16.28 17.38 -16.14
CA THR A 220 15.77 18.73 -16.38
C THR A 220 16.12 19.17 -17.79
N LYS A 221 15.11 19.62 -18.55
CA LYS A 221 15.25 20.11 -19.92
C LYS A 221 16.01 19.13 -20.83
N GLY A 222 15.76 17.83 -20.65
CA GLY A 222 16.39 16.78 -21.45
C GLY A 222 17.90 16.63 -21.24
N LYS A 223 18.44 17.11 -20.11
CA LYS A 223 19.85 17.06 -19.79
C LYS A 223 20.12 16.32 -18.49
N HIS A 224 21.16 15.53 -18.49
CA HIS A 224 21.69 14.87 -17.30
C HIS A 224 23.21 14.77 -17.44
N PRO A 225 24.01 14.92 -16.36
CA PRO A 225 25.47 14.84 -16.42
C PRO A 225 26.00 13.46 -16.80
N ASP A 226 25.23 12.39 -16.53
CA ASP A 226 25.61 11.01 -16.82
C ASP A 226 25.26 10.65 -18.28
N PRO A 227 26.26 10.24 -19.12
CA PRO A 227 26.04 9.83 -20.50
C PRO A 227 25.08 8.63 -20.63
N GLU A 228 25.13 7.64 -19.72
CA GLU A 228 24.23 6.46 -19.75
C GLU A 228 22.76 6.90 -19.63
N VAL A 229 22.48 7.92 -18.81
CA VAL A 229 21.15 8.50 -18.67
C VAL A 229 20.74 9.25 -19.94
N MET A 230 21.68 10.01 -20.53
CA MET A 230 21.40 10.73 -21.78
C MET A 230 21.08 9.79 -22.95
N ASP A 231 21.79 8.68 -23.07
CA ASP A 231 21.54 7.67 -24.11
C ASP A 231 20.18 6.95 -23.92
N ALA A 232 19.70 6.88 -22.68
CA ALA A 232 18.43 6.26 -22.36
C ALA A 232 17.20 7.16 -22.55
N LEU A 233 17.42 8.47 -22.86
CA LEU A 233 16.32 9.41 -23.07
C LEU A 233 15.67 9.20 -24.43
N ASN A 234 14.33 9.14 -24.42
CA ASN A 234 13.55 9.23 -25.64
C ASN A 234 13.24 10.70 -25.95
N MET A 235 13.76 11.22 -27.07
CA MET A 235 13.64 12.64 -27.44
C MET A 235 12.27 13.03 -28.00
N ASP A 236 11.41 12.07 -28.37
CA ASP A 236 10.16 12.36 -29.08
C ASP A 236 9.00 12.86 -28.19
N ASP A 237 9.01 12.52 -26.88
CA ASP A 237 7.99 12.94 -25.91
C ASP A 237 8.65 13.32 -24.57
N MET A 238 9.52 14.31 -24.61
CA MET A 238 10.34 14.65 -23.46
C MET A 238 9.67 15.69 -22.57
N PRO A 239 9.45 15.37 -21.28
CA PRO A 239 8.97 16.34 -20.33
C PRO A 239 10.04 17.41 -20.04
N LEU A 240 9.58 18.61 -19.62
CA LEU A 240 10.47 19.68 -19.20
C LEU A 240 11.33 19.25 -17.98
N SER A 241 10.73 18.49 -17.08
CA SER A 241 11.46 17.89 -15.95
C SER A 241 10.81 16.58 -15.54
N SER A 242 11.63 15.58 -15.18
CA SER A 242 11.15 14.29 -14.68
C SER A 242 11.98 13.78 -13.53
N MET A 243 11.34 13.01 -12.66
CA MET A 243 11.97 12.24 -11.60
C MET A 243 11.59 10.78 -11.72
N SER A 244 12.57 9.90 -11.52
CA SER A 244 12.36 8.46 -11.46
C SER A 244 12.98 7.93 -10.18
N VAL A 245 12.15 7.31 -9.33
CA VAL A 245 12.54 6.89 -7.99
C VAL A 245 12.35 5.37 -7.86
N PRO A 246 13.35 4.61 -7.39
CA PRO A 246 13.23 3.18 -7.22
C PRO A 246 12.31 2.84 -6.03
N LEU A 247 11.47 1.83 -6.22
CA LEU A 247 10.67 1.22 -5.15
C LEU A 247 11.45 0.02 -4.61
N VAL A 248 12.19 0.23 -3.54
CA VAL A 248 13.09 -0.77 -2.94
C VAL A 248 12.44 -1.35 -1.70
N GLY A 249 12.04 -2.64 -1.77
CA GLY A 249 11.59 -3.42 -0.63
C GLY A 249 12.75 -3.98 0.18
N ARG A 250 12.45 -4.77 1.20
CA ARG A 250 13.47 -5.35 2.13
C ARG A 250 14.47 -6.22 1.40
N ASP A 251 14.01 -7.12 0.54
CA ASP A 251 14.85 -8.13 -0.10
C ASP A 251 14.98 -7.92 -1.62
N LYS A 252 14.04 -7.23 -2.23
CA LYS A 252 13.98 -7.05 -3.68
C LYS A 252 13.53 -5.64 -4.08
N GLN A 253 13.89 -5.26 -5.29
CA GLN A 253 13.34 -4.07 -5.91
C GLN A 253 11.96 -4.39 -6.50
N LEU A 254 10.96 -3.64 -6.07
CA LEU A 254 9.56 -3.86 -6.45
C LEU A 254 9.19 -3.15 -7.74
N GLY A 255 9.85 -2.01 -8.04
CA GLY A 255 9.51 -1.22 -9.21
C GLY A 255 10.17 0.14 -9.28
N VAL A 256 9.54 1.04 -10.04
CA VAL A 256 9.97 2.43 -10.24
C VAL A 256 8.74 3.33 -10.27
N LEU A 257 8.82 4.44 -9.56
CA LEU A 257 7.85 5.52 -9.59
C LEU A 257 8.41 6.65 -10.46
N ASN A 258 7.66 7.06 -11.49
CA ASN A 258 8.04 8.16 -12.37
C ASN A 258 7.03 9.29 -12.25
N VAL A 259 7.52 10.53 -12.17
CA VAL A 259 6.75 11.76 -12.19
C VAL A 259 7.34 12.74 -13.19
N SER A 260 6.49 13.43 -13.95
CA SER A 260 6.95 14.33 -15.01
C SER A 260 6.14 15.61 -15.07
N LYS A 261 6.82 16.71 -15.36
CA LYS A 261 6.27 18.04 -15.62
C LYS A 261 6.57 18.48 -17.04
N PHE A 262 5.57 19.05 -17.69
CA PHE A 262 5.69 19.65 -19.02
C PHE A 262 5.70 21.18 -18.97
N SER A 263 5.47 21.76 -17.78
CA SER A 263 5.43 23.17 -17.47
C SER A 263 6.39 23.54 -16.32
N ASP A 264 6.76 24.83 -16.20
CA ASP A 264 7.53 25.37 -15.07
C ASP A 264 6.68 25.45 -13.78
N PRO A 265 7.29 25.35 -12.58
CA PRO A 265 8.71 25.19 -12.33
C PRO A 265 9.19 23.72 -12.47
N THR A 266 10.47 23.55 -12.85
CA THR A 266 11.16 22.25 -12.90
C THR A 266 11.33 21.67 -11.50
N PHE A 267 11.53 20.35 -11.42
CA PHE A 267 11.82 19.68 -10.16
C PHE A 267 13.17 20.08 -9.57
N THR A 268 13.21 20.12 -8.25
CA THR A 268 14.40 20.40 -7.44
C THR A 268 14.90 19.12 -6.76
N THR A 269 16.10 19.17 -6.20
CA THR A 269 16.65 18.09 -5.36
C THR A 269 15.76 17.84 -4.14
N SER A 270 15.13 18.88 -3.59
CA SER A 270 14.18 18.77 -2.49
C SER A 270 12.92 18.00 -2.88
N ASP A 271 12.39 18.22 -4.08
CA ASP A 271 11.26 17.46 -4.61
C ASP A 271 11.61 15.97 -4.73
N LEU A 272 12.84 15.67 -5.22
CA LEU A 272 13.33 14.30 -5.32
C LEU A 272 13.41 13.62 -3.95
N GLN A 273 13.85 14.33 -2.91
CA GLN A 273 13.88 13.80 -1.54
C GLN A 273 12.47 13.48 -1.05
N ILE A 274 11.51 14.37 -1.25
CA ILE A 274 10.11 14.18 -0.84
C ILE A 274 9.52 12.96 -1.57
N VAL A 275 9.66 12.87 -2.89
CA VAL A 275 9.15 11.75 -3.68
C VAL A 275 9.84 10.44 -3.29
N SER A 276 11.13 10.46 -2.92
CA SER A 276 11.85 9.28 -2.43
C SER A 276 11.29 8.77 -1.09
N VAL A 277 10.93 9.68 -0.19
CA VAL A 277 10.26 9.32 1.07
C VAL A 277 8.87 8.73 0.80
N LEU A 278 8.09 9.34 -0.09
CA LEU A 278 6.79 8.80 -0.52
C LEU A 278 6.94 7.42 -1.15
N ALA A 279 7.93 7.22 -2.02
CA ALA A 279 8.22 5.91 -2.61
C ALA A 279 8.48 4.83 -1.56
N SER A 280 9.18 5.17 -0.47
CA SER A 280 9.40 4.24 0.66
C SER A 280 8.09 3.88 1.38
N GLN A 281 7.16 4.82 1.52
CA GLN A 281 5.84 4.54 2.11
C GLN A 281 4.97 3.68 1.18
N VAL A 282 5.01 3.94 -0.12
CA VAL A 282 4.37 3.10 -1.14
C VAL A 282 4.86 1.65 -1.04
N VAL A 283 6.17 1.45 -0.90
CA VAL A 283 6.77 0.13 -0.71
C VAL A 283 6.24 -0.55 0.56
N ALA A 284 6.25 0.16 1.69
CA ALA A 284 5.74 -0.38 2.95
C ALA A 284 4.26 -0.79 2.85
N ALA A 285 3.45 0.01 2.16
CA ALA A 285 2.06 -0.30 1.89
C ALA A 285 1.88 -1.56 1.04
N MET A 286 2.64 -1.67 -0.03
CA MET A 286 2.61 -2.83 -0.91
C MET A 286 3.04 -4.11 -0.18
N GLU A 287 4.09 -4.04 0.62
CA GLU A 287 4.57 -5.18 1.42
C GLU A 287 3.49 -5.60 2.43
N ASN A 288 2.85 -4.66 3.13
CA ASN A 288 1.78 -4.94 4.07
C ASN A 288 0.56 -5.59 3.39
N ALA A 289 0.11 -5.03 2.26
CA ALA A 289 -1.00 -5.61 1.49
C ALA A 289 -0.68 -7.02 0.98
N SER A 290 0.54 -7.24 0.48
CA SER A 290 1.00 -8.56 0.04
C SER A 290 1.10 -9.57 1.18
N LEU A 291 1.59 -9.15 2.36
CA LEU A 291 1.63 -9.99 3.56
C LEU A 291 0.23 -10.36 4.04
N TYR A 292 -0.70 -9.40 4.03
CA TYR A 292 -2.09 -9.64 4.42
C TYR A 292 -2.78 -10.63 3.48
N GLU A 293 -2.61 -10.45 2.17
CA GLU A 293 -3.17 -11.37 1.16
C GLU A 293 -2.55 -12.77 1.28
N GLY A 294 -1.24 -12.88 1.48
CA GLY A 294 -0.55 -14.15 1.72
C GLY A 294 -1.03 -14.85 2.99
N LEU A 295 -1.25 -14.11 4.08
CA LEU A 295 -1.80 -14.64 5.32
C LEU A 295 -3.24 -15.14 5.10
N ARG A 296 -4.06 -14.36 4.41
CA ARG A 296 -5.44 -14.73 4.06
C ARG A 296 -5.48 -16.00 3.21
N GLU A 297 -4.64 -16.09 2.21
CA GLU A 297 -4.54 -17.28 1.36
C GLU A 297 -4.08 -18.53 2.15
N SER A 298 -3.09 -18.37 3.02
CA SER A 298 -2.63 -19.44 3.91
C SER A 298 -3.74 -19.91 4.86
N TYR A 299 -4.50 -18.98 5.39
CA TYR A 299 -5.66 -19.24 6.22
C TYR A 299 -6.72 -20.08 5.45
N PHE A 300 -7.10 -19.66 4.24
CA PHE A 300 -8.04 -20.41 3.41
C PHE A 300 -7.52 -21.81 3.05
N ARG A 301 -6.25 -21.95 2.73
CA ARG A 301 -5.64 -23.27 2.46
C ARG A 301 -5.71 -24.18 3.69
N THR A 302 -5.50 -23.63 4.89
CA THR A 302 -5.63 -24.39 6.14
C THR A 302 -7.06 -24.86 6.35
N VAL A 303 -8.05 -24.00 6.14
CA VAL A 303 -9.48 -24.33 6.19
C VAL A 303 -9.79 -25.46 5.19
N GLN A 304 -9.36 -25.33 3.95
CA GLN A 304 -9.56 -26.37 2.92
C GLN A 304 -8.91 -27.72 3.28
N ALA A 305 -7.72 -27.70 3.89
CA ALA A 305 -7.04 -28.93 4.33
C ALA A 305 -7.83 -29.63 5.46
N LEU A 306 -8.42 -28.87 6.40
CA LEU A 306 -9.30 -29.42 7.45
C LEU A 306 -10.55 -30.06 6.85
N VAL A 307 -11.19 -29.38 5.89
CA VAL A 307 -12.37 -29.92 5.18
C VAL A 307 -12.03 -31.19 4.45
N ALA A 308 -10.92 -31.21 3.70
CA ALA A 308 -10.48 -32.43 2.99
C ALA A 308 -10.20 -33.60 3.95
N ALA A 309 -9.73 -33.33 5.17
CA ALA A 309 -9.54 -34.37 6.19
C ALA A 309 -10.88 -34.93 6.69
N VAL A 310 -11.92 -34.09 6.82
CA VAL A 310 -13.28 -34.53 7.17
C VAL A 310 -13.91 -35.32 6.04
N GLU A 311 -13.85 -34.81 4.82
CA GLU A 311 -14.39 -35.47 3.61
C GLU A 311 -13.70 -36.82 3.32
N ALA A 312 -12.42 -36.98 3.67
CA ALA A 312 -11.73 -38.26 3.58
C ALA A 312 -12.30 -39.31 4.55
N LYS A 313 -12.86 -38.86 5.68
CA LYS A 313 -13.47 -39.72 6.70
C LYS A 313 -14.94 -40.02 6.44
N ASP A 314 -15.64 -39.15 5.74
CA ASP A 314 -17.05 -39.29 5.35
C ASP A 314 -17.16 -39.28 3.82
N PRO A 315 -17.17 -40.46 3.16
CA PRO A 315 -17.22 -40.54 1.69
C PRO A 315 -18.43 -39.88 1.03
N TYR A 316 -19.47 -39.58 1.81
CA TYR A 316 -20.70 -38.99 1.32
C TYR A 316 -20.68 -37.47 1.30
N THR A 317 -19.66 -36.84 1.87
CA THR A 317 -19.55 -35.37 1.99
C THR A 317 -18.76 -34.72 0.88
N ARG A 318 -18.29 -35.48 -0.14
CA ARG A 318 -17.60 -34.87 -1.29
C ARG A 318 -18.50 -33.82 -1.93
N TRP A 319 -18.04 -32.58 -1.97
CA TRP A 319 -18.77 -31.40 -2.46
C TRP A 319 -19.93 -30.88 -1.57
N HIS A 320 -20.34 -31.63 -0.51
CA HIS A 320 -21.43 -31.22 0.38
C HIS A 320 -21.13 -29.86 1.01
N SER A 321 -20.02 -29.73 1.72
CA SER A 321 -19.63 -28.47 2.38
C SER A 321 -19.57 -27.28 1.42
N THR A 322 -19.07 -27.53 0.19
CA THR A 322 -18.99 -26.50 -0.85
C THR A 322 -20.38 -26.10 -1.38
N ASN A 323 -21.29 -27.05 -1.57
CA ASN A 323 -22.67 -26.80 -1.99
C ASN A 323 -23.44 -26.03 -0.90
N VAL A 324 -23.34 -26.49 0.37
CA VAL A 324 -23.95 -25.82 1.52
C VAL A 324 -23.49 -24.35 1.59
N ALA A 325 -22.18 -24.11 1.44
CA ALA A 325 -21.64 -22.76 1.43
C ALA A 325 -22.20 -21.90 0.29
N LYS A 326 -22.31 -22.46 -0.93
CA LYS A 326 -22.91 -21.79 -2.07
C LYS A 326 -24.37 -21.40 -1.82
N TYR A 327 -25.16 -22.32 -1.27
CA TYR A 327 -26.57 -22.06 -0.97
C TYR A 327 -26.73 -21.05 0.15
N ALA A 328 -25.97 -21.21 1.24
CA ALA A 328 -26.00 -20.31 2.38
C ALA A 328 -25.62 -18.86 2.01
N VAL A 329 -24.57 -18.68 1.21
CA VAL A 329 -24.15 -17.34 0.70
C VAL A 329 -25.22 -16.75 -0.22
N ALA A 330 -25.87 -17.54 -1.08
CA ALA A 330 -26.93 -17.05 -1.96
C ALA A 330 -28.15 -16.58 -1.14
N ILE A 331 -28.54 -17.35 -0.12
CA ILE A 331 -29.63 -16.99 0.80
C ILE A 331 -29.29 -15.72 1.58
N GLY A 332 -28.08 -15.66 2.18
CA GLY A 332 -27.61 -14.51 2.93
C GLY A 332 -27.55 -13.22 2.11
N ARG A 333 -27.17 -13.33 0.82
CA ARG A 333 -27.15 -12.19 -0.10
C ARG A 333 -28.56 -11.66 -0.39
N ASP A 334 -29.55 -12.52 -0.60
CA ASP A 334 -30.95 -12.09 -0.83
C ASP A 334 -31.57 -11.51 0.45
N LEU A 335 -31.07 -11.90 1.64
CA LEU A 335 -31.41 -11.30 2.94
C LEU A 335 -30.71 -9.95 3.19
N GLY A 336 -29.84 -9.48 2.30
CA GLY A 336 -29.16 -8.19 2.43
C GLY A 336 -27.96 -8.16 3.37
N LEU A 337 -27.33 -9.29 3.63
CA LEU A 337 -26.15 -9.36 4.49
C LEU A 337 -24.94 -8.68 3.85
N SER A 338 -24.10 -8.06 4.69
CA SER A 338 -22.87 -7.40 4.27
C SER A 338 -21.82 -8.40 3.72
N PRO A 339 -20.84 -7.96 2.92
CA PRO A 339 -19.76 -8.81 2.41
C PRO A 339 -19.04 -9.59 3.52
N SER A 340 -18.76 -8.96 4.67
CA SER A 340 -18.13 -9.59 5.83
C SER A 340 -19.01 -10.69 6.45
N GLN A 341 -20.30 -10.47 6.58
CA GLN A 341 -21.25 -11.48 7.08
C GLN A 341 -21.38 -12.65 6.10
N LEU A 342 -21.34 -12.41 4.80
CA LEU A 342 -21.35 -13.46 3.76
C LEU A 342 -20.09 -14.30 3.81
N GLU A 343 -18.93 -13.70 4.10
CA GLU A 343 -17.66 -14.43 4.31
C GLU A 343 -17.73 -15.30 5.56
N ASP A 344 -18.25 -14.79 6.68
CA ASP A 344 -18.48 -15.56 7.90
C ASP A 344 -19.37 -16.78 7.65
N ILE A 345 -20.49 -16.60 6.94
CA ILE A 345 -21.39 -17.69 6.56
C ILE A 345 -20.71 -18.71 5.66
N HIS A 346 -19.92 -18.26 4.69
CA HIS A 346 -19.15 -19.13 3.80
C HIS A 346 -18.20 -20.03 4.58
N ILE A 347 -17.41 -19.46 5.48
CA ILE A 347 -16.45 -20.19 6.34
C ILE A 347 -17.20 -21.16 7.26
N ALA A 348 -18.28 -20.70 7.91
CA ALA A 348 -19.07 -21.54 8.79
C ALA A 348 -19.68 -22.73 8.04
N ALA A 349 -20.20 -22.52 6.82
CA ALA A 349 -20.78 -23.56 5.99
C ALA A 349 -19.76 -24.62 5.55
N ILE A 350 -18.53 -24.19 5.23
CA ILE A 350 -17.46 -25.11 4.87
C ILE A 350 -17.01 -25.96 6.06
N LEU A 351 -17.03 -25.41 7.27
CA LEU A 351 -16.51 -26.02 8.50
C LEU A 351 -17.57 -26.63 9.41
N HIS A 352 -18.89 -26.53 9.10
CA HIS A 352 -19.95 -26.88 10.03
C HIS A 352 -19.83 -28.32 10.57
N ASP A 353 -19.37 -29.22 9.73
CA ASP A 353 -19.22 -30.64 10.00
C ASP A 353 -17.83 -31.07 10.48
N VAL A 354 -16.89 -30.12 10.70
CA VAL A 354 -15.48 -30.45 11.06
C VAL A 354 -15.39 -31.33 12.31
N GLY A 355 -16.33 -31.21 13.22
CA GLY A 355 -16.38 -32.02 14.45
C GLY A 355 -16.64 -33.50 14.24
N LYS A 356 -17.06 -33.94 13.06
CA LYS A 356 -17.15 -35.35 12.69
C LYS A 356 -15.82 -36.07 12.77
N ILE A 357 -14.69 -35.35 12.73
CA ILE A 357 -13.34 -35.90 13.02
C ILE A 357 -13.33 -36.63 14.37
N GLY A 358 -14.05 -36.12 15.37
CA GLY A 358 -14.16 -36.71 16.71
C GLY A 358 -15.11 -37.91 16.82
N ILE A 359 -15.92 -38.19 15.80
CA ILE A 359 -16.90 -39.28 15.79
C ILE A 359 -16.28 -40.54 15.18
N SER A 360 -16.62 -41.71 15.71
CA SER A 360 -16.11 -43.00 15.19
C SER A 360 -16.60 -43.21 13.75
N GLU A 361 -15.68 -43.68 12.87
CA GLU A 361 -15.97 -44.01 11.47
C GLU A 361 -17.10 -45.06 11.36
N ARG A 362 -17.19 -45.99 12.31
CA ARG A 362 -18.30 -46.98 12.38
C ARG A 362 -19.69 -46.37 12.50
N ILE A 363 -19.78 -45.17 13.12
CA ILE A 363 -21.04 -44.46 13.26
C ILE A 363 -21.28 -43.63 12.00
N ILE A 364 -20.25 -42.95 11.48
CA ILE A 364 -20.39 -42.08 10.30
C ILE A 364 -20.75 -42.90 9.05
N SER A 365 -20.05 -44.04 8.84
CA SER A 365 -20.19 -44.85 7.63
C SER A 365 -21.23 -45.98 7.80
N LYS A 366 -22.02 -45.95 8.86
CA LYS A 366 -23.02 -47.02 9.13
C LYS A 366 -24.07 -47.03 8.03
N PRO A 367 -24.29 -48.17 7.39
CA PRO A 367 -25.23 -48.30 6.30
C PRO A 367 -26.71 -48.25 6.75
N ASP A 368 -27.00 -48.57 7.99
CA ASP A 368 -28.33 -48.54 8.55
C ASP A 368 -28.62 -47.30 9.39
N ARG A 369 -29.87 -47.15 9.83
CA ARG A 369 -30.23 -46.09 10.77
C ARG A 369 -29.41 -46.22 12.05
N LEU A 370 -28.92 -45.09 12.57
CA LEU A 370 -28.25 -45.01 13.86
C LEU A 370 -29.16 -45.48 14.99
N SER A 371 -28.66 -46.25 15.96
CA SER A 371 -29.36 -46.43 17.24
C SER A 371 -29.49 -45.12 17.98
N ARG A 372 -30.27 -45.12 19.06
CA ARG A 372 -30.45 -43.91 19.88
C ARG A 372 -29.12 -43.47 20.50
N GLU A 373 -28.34 -44.42 20.99
CA GLU A 373 -27.01 -44.17 21.58
C GLU A 373 -26.02 -43.65 20.53
N GLU A 374 -26.00 -44.23 19.33
CA GLU A 374 -25.18 -43.77 18.24
C GLU A 374 -25.56 -42.38 17.75
N PHE A 375 -26.85 -42.08 17.72
CA PHE A 375 -27.35 -40.76 17.37
C PHE A 375 -26.99 -39.72 18.43
N ASP A 376 -27.03 -40.08 19.73
CA ASP A 376 -26.62 -39.17 20.80
C ASP A 376 -25.12 -38.87 20.69
N ILE A 377 -24.26 -39.85 20.32
CA ILE A 377 -22.84 -39.59 20.00
C ILE A 377 -22.70 -38.66 18.77
N MET A 378 -23.52 -38.87 17.73
CA MET A 378 -23.48 -38.01 16.54
C MET A 378 -23.81 -36.55 16.87
N LYS A 379 -24.74 -36.28 17.82
CA LYS A 379 -25.10 -34.92 18.25
C LYS A 379 -23.96 -34.15 18.89
N ASP A 380 -22.88 -34.81 19.28
CA ASP A 380 -21.71 -34.16 19.88
C ASP A 380 -20.77 -33.47 18.84
N HIS A 381 -20.99 -33.75 17.53
CA HIS A 381 -20.06 -33.19 16.52
C HIS A 381 -20.02 -31.63 16.50
N PRO A 382 -21.09 -30.85 16.75
CA PRO A 382 -20.98 -29.41 16.81
C PRO A 382 -20.08 -28.94 17.97
N ALA A 383 -20.17 -29.64 19.12
CA ALA A 383 -19.31 -29.36 20.26
C ALA A 383 -17.85 -29.78 20.02
N HIS A 384 -17.64 -30.88 19.32
CA HIS A 384 -16.31 -31.30 18.86
C HIS A 384 -15.74 -30.28 17.87
N GLY A 385 -16.54 -29.80 16.93
CA GLY A 385 -16.15 -28.76 15.97
C GLY A 385 -15.68 -27.49 16.65
N MET A 386 -16.44 -27.02 17.65
CA MET A 386 -16.04 -25.85 18.45
C MET A 386 -14.68 -26.03 19.11
N ARG A 387 -14.40 -27.21 19.73
CA ARG A 387 -13.10 -27.48 20.37
C ARG A 387 -11.94 -27.52 19.38
N ILE A 388 -12.19 -28.08 18.19
CA ILE A 388 -11.17 -28.16 17.12
C ILE A 388 -10.82 -26.74 16.60
N LEU A 389 -11.84 -25.88 16.49
CA LEU A 389 -11.69 -24.55 15.89
C LEU A 389 -11.34 -23.45 16.89
N GLU A 390 -11.47 -23.70 18.21
CA GLU A 390 -11.16 -22.73 19.26
C GLU A 390 -9.76 -22.11 19.15
N PRO A 391 -8.68 -22.89 18.89
CA PRO A 391 -7.31 -22.34 18.78
C PRO A 391 -7.13 -21.39 17.58
N ILE A 392 -8.01 -21.46 16.57
CA ILE A 392 -7.93 -20.61 15.36
C ILE A 392 -8.47 -19.21 15.63
N GLY A 393 -9.36 -19.05 16.64
CA GLY A 393 -9.89 -17.75 17.04
C GLY A 393 -10.88 -17.13 16.05
N PHE A 394 -11.75 -17.94 15.42
CA PHE A 394 -12.82 -17.45 14.55
C PHE A 394 -13.74 -16.44 15.24
N SER A 395 -14.38 -15.59 14.43
CA SER A 395 -15.42 -14.68 14.93
C SER A 395 -16.53 -15.43 15.68
N LYS A 396 -17.18 -14.75 16.62
CA LYS A 396 -18.36 -15.30 17.32
C LYS A 396 -19.47 -15.69 16.34
N SER A 397 -19.59 -14.99 15.22
CA SER A 397 -20.56 -15.28 14.16
C SER A 397 -20.30 -16.66 13.56
N ILE A 398 -19.08 -16.97 13.16
CA ILE A 398 -18.68 -18.27 12.62
C ILE A 398 -18.87 -19.37 13.67
N SER A 399 -18.32 -19.16 14.88
CA SER A 399 -18.38 -20.14 15.96
C SER A 399 -19.81 -20.50 16.33
N ASN A 400 -20.69 -19.50 16.49
CA ASN A 400 -22.11 -19.75 16.80
C ASN A 400 -22.80 -20.45 15.64
N ALA A 401 -22.54 -20.09 14.39
CA ALA A 401 -23.15 -20.75 13.24
C ALA A 401 -22.81 -22.25 13.21
N ILE A 402 -21.52 -22.60 13.45
CA ILE A 402 -21.07 -24.00 13.51
C ILE A 402 -21.68 -24.75 14.70
N TYR A 403 -21.74 -24.10 15.86
CA TYR A 403 -22.28 -24.77 17.06
C TYR A 403 -23.79 -24.99 17.01
N GLN A 404 -24.54 -24.07 16.36
CA GLN A 404 -26.00 -24.00 16.37
C GLN A 404 -26.67 -24.52 15.08
N HIS A 405 -25.92 -25.03 14.08
CA HIS A 405 -26.53 -25.36 12.78
C HIS A 405 -27.54 -26.50 12.81
N HIS A 406 -27.59 -27.28 13.89
CA HIS A 406 -28.60 -28.29 14.16
C HIS A 406 -29.67 -27.87 15.20
N GLU A 407 -29.63 -26.62 15.62
CA GLU A 407 -30.75 -26.08 16.39
C GLU A 407 -31.98 -25.94 15.49
N ARG A 408 -33.13 -26.10 16.07
CA ARG A 408 -34.42 -25.99 15.38
C ARG A 408 -35.15 -24.75 15.82
N PHE A 409 -35.87 -24.12 14.92
CA PHE A 409 -36.60 -22.91 15.23
C PHE A 409 -37.63 -23.11 16.35
N ASP A 410 -38.19 -24.33 16.49
CA ASP A 410 -39.13 -24.75 17.56
C ASP A 410 -38.44 -25.11 18.91
N GLY A 411 -37.11 -24.99 19.01
CA GLY A 411 -36.33 -25.26 20.21
C GLY A 411 -36.10 -26.76 20.51
N LYS A 412 -36.43 -27.65 19.59
CA LYS A 412 -36.26 -29.11 19.75
C LYS A 412 -34.96 -29.62 19.11
N GLY A 413 -34.03 -28.71 18.75
CA GLY A 413 -32.74 -29.01 18.17
C GLY A 413 -31.69 -29.40 19.20
N TYR A 414 -30.46 -29.40 18.78
CA TYR A 414 -29.26 -29.64 19.59
C TYR A 414 -28.10 -28.77 19.12
N PRO A 415 -27.08 -28.52 19.96
CA PRO A 415 -26.78 -29.09 21.26
C PRO A 415 -27.43 -28.34 22.46
N GLN A 416 -27.93 -27.13 22.27
CA GLN A 416 -28.41 -26.26 23.37
C GLN A 416 -29.93 -26.34 23.56
N GLY A 417 -30.68 -26.71 22.53
CA GLY A 417 -32.15 -26.71 22.54
C GLY A 417 -32.74 -25.30 22.55
N ILE A 418 -32.03 -24.33 21.95
CA ILE A 418 -32.52 -22.95 21.79
C ILE A 418 -33.42 -22.84 20.58
N GLY A 419 -34.34 -21.85 20.56
CA GLY A 419 -35.27 -21.68 19.46
C GLY A 419 -35.48 -20.22 19.06
N GLY A 420 -36.10 -20.03 17.90
CA GLY A 420 -36.45 -18.73 17.36
C GLY A 420 -35.20 -17.87 17.06
N GLU A 421 -35.27 -16.61 17.41
CA GLU A 421 -34.19 -15.63 17.19
C GLU A 421 -32.98 -15.78 18.12
N ASN A 422 -33.07 -16.65 19.15
CA ASN A 422 -31.90 -16.99 19.96
C ASN A 422 -30.86 -17.80 19.16
N ILE A 423 -31.27 -18.45 18.06
CA ILE A 423 -30.38 -19.08 17.11
C ILE A 423 -29.77 -17.98 16.22
N SER A 424 -28.46 -17.96 16.06
CA SER A 424 -27.81 -16.99 15.19
C SER A 424 -28.34 -17.06 13.76
N LEU A 425 -28.52 -15.92 13.08
CA LEU A 425 -29.02 -15.89 11.70
C LEU A 425 -28.20 -16.78 10.77
N ALA A 426 -26.88 -16.77 10.93
CA ALA A 426 -25.99 -17.63 10.16
C ALA A 426 -26.28 -19.12 10.37
N ALA A 427 -26.58 -19.57 11.60
CA ALA A 427 -26.95 -20.95 11.88
C ALA A 427 -28.31 -21.31 11.26
N ARG A 428 -29.29 -20.39 11.33
CA ARG A 428 -30.61 -20.58 10.68
C ARG A 428 -30.49 -20.73 9.17
N ILE A 429 -29.60 -19.94 8.53
CA ILE A 429 -29.29 -20.05 7.10
C ILE A 429 -28.58 -21.38 6.80
N LEU A 430 -27.60 -21.77 7.62
CA LEU A 430 -26.90 -23.04 7.46
C LEU A 430 -27.84 -24.24 7.53
N SER A 431 -28.74 -24.27 8.50
CA SER A 431 -29.72 -25.36 8.69
C SER A 431 -30.56 -25.58 7.44
N VAL A 432 -31.00 -24.50 6.79
CA VAL A 432 -31.76 -24.58 5.53
C VAL A 432 -30.88 -25.08 4.39
N ALA A 433 -29.67 -24.52 4.25
CA ALA A 433 -28.73 -24.85 3.17
C ALA A 433 -28.26 -26.32 3.25
N ASP A 434 -27.93 -26.78 4.46
CA ASP A 434 -27.53 -28.17 4.74
C ASP A 434 -28.67 -29.14 4.39
N THR A 435 -29.91 -28.86 4.83
CA THR A 435 -31.05 -29.71 4.51
C THR A 435 -31.33 -29.78 3.02
N ILE A 436 -31.20 -28.65 2.29
CA ILE A 436 -31.37 -28.64 0.83
C ILE A 436 -30.33 -29.56 0.19
N ASP A 437 -29.04 -29.42 0.53
CA ASP A 437 -28.00 -30.30 -0.05
C ASP A 437 -28.21 -31.77 0.36
N ALA A 438 -28.57 -32.04 1.62
CA ALA A 438 -28.83 -33.38 2.09
C ALA A 438 -30.02 -34.08 1.38
N MET A 439 -30.95 -33.30 0.85
CA MET A 439 -32.10 -33.84 0.10
C MET A 439 -31.80 -34.13 -1.36
N ILE A 440 -30.94 -33.29 -2.01
CA ILE A 440 -30.65 -33.41 -3.43
C ILE A 440 -29.40 -34.25 -3.74
N SER A 441 -28.51 -34.45 -2.76
CA SER A 441 -27.31 -35.30 -2.92
C SER A 441 -27.68 -36.76 -2.94
N GLU A 442 -27.11 -37.54 -3.83
CA GLU A 442 -27.24 -38.99 -3.88
C GLU A 442 -26.69 -39.62 -2.60
N ARG A 443 -27.53 -40.38 -1.89
CA ARG A 443 -27.11 -41.19 -0.75
C ARG A 443 -27.35 -42.68 -1.05
N PRO A 444 -26.54 -43.60 -0.54
CA PRO A 444 -26.61 -45.05 -0.89
C PRO A 444 -27.98 -45.68 -0.71
N TYR A 445 -28.84 -45.05 0.12
CA TYR A 445 -30.17 -45.57 0.48
C TYR A 445 -31.35 -44.78 -0.09
N ARG A 446 -31.05 -43.67 -0.87
CA ARG A 446 -32.08 -42.78 -1.34
C ARG A 446 -31.65 -42.11 -2.64
N GLY A 447 -32.37 -42.35 -3.72
CA GLY A 447 -32.18 -41.61 -4.97
C GLY A 447 -32.37 -40.09 -4.78
N THR A 448 -31.91 -39.29 -5.74
CA THR A 448 -32.12 -37.82 -5.77
C THR A 448 -33.58 -37.46 -5.60
N ILE A 449 -33.86 -36.55 -4.70
CA ILE A 449 -35.20 -36.05 -4.43
C ILE A 449 -35.52 -34.91 -5.44
N SER A 450 -36.78 -34.89 -5.92
CA SER A 450 -37.21 -33.84 -6.84
C SER A 450 -37.23 -32.45 -6.17
N ILE A 451 -37.03 -31.40 -6.98
CA ILE A 451 -37.08 -30.01 -6.51
C ILE A 451 -38.41 -29.71 -5.80
N GLU A 452 -39.52 -30.25 -6.33
CA GLU A 452 -40.84 -30.07 -5.73
C GLU A 452 -40.95 -30.68 -4.32
N ALA A 453 -40.19 -31.76 -4.08
CA ALA A 453 -40.18 -32.36 -2.74
C ALA A 453 -39.32 -31.51 -1.76
N VAL A 454 -38.24 -30.91 -2.21
CA VAL A 454 -37.46 -29.92 -1.42
C VAL A 454 -38.34 -28.73 -1.04
N LEU A 455 -39.09 -28.16 -2.00
CA LEU A 455 -39.98 -27.03 -1.77
C LEU A 455 -41.09 -27.39 -0.76
N ARG A 456 -41.70 -28.60 -0.86
CA ARG A 456 -42.67 -29.07 0.10
C ARG A 456 -42.11 -29.24 1.52
N GLU A 457 -40.86 -29.71 1.65
CA GLU A 457 -40.23 -29.86 2.97
C GLU A 457 -39.94 -28.51 3.59
N LEU A 458 -39.45 -27.53 2.82
CA LEU A 458 -39.27 -26.17 3.31
C LEU A 458 -40.58 -25.55 3.81
N ASP A 459 -41.69 -25.74 3.09
CA ASP A 459 -43.01 -25.25 3.51
C ASP A 459 -43.55 -25.95 4.78
N LYS A 460 -43.38 -27.28 4.87
CA LYS A 460 -43.85 -28.11 5.98
C LYS A 460 -43.09 -27.80 7.27
N GLU A 461 -41.79 -27.58 7.20
CA GLU A 461 -40.93 -27.39 8.36
C GLU A 461 -40.74 -25.90 8.72
N ALA A 462 -41.38 -24.97 8.00
CA ALA A 462 -41.38 -23.55 8.32
C ALA A 462 -41.95 -23.26 9.71
N GLY A 463 -41.22 -22.56 10.57
CA GLY A 463 -41.59 -22.32 11.97
C GLY A 463 -41.37 -23.50 12.92
N LEU A 464 -41.01 -24.68 12.39
CA LEU A 464 -40.63 -25.88 13.16
C LEU A 464 -39.09 -26.07 13.13
N GLN A 465 -38.58 -26.66 12.07
CA GLN A 465 -37.13 -26.81 11.89
C GLN A 465 -36.51 -25.51 11.40
N PHE A 466 -37.14 -24.86 10.45
CA PHE A 466 -36.57 -23.71 9.74
C PHE A 466 -37.19 -22.39 10.19
N ASP A 467 -36.37 -21.36 10.18
CA ASP A 467 -36.84 -19.99 10.21
C ASP A 467 -37.73 -19.72 8.99
N PRO A 468 -38.95 -19.23 9.16
CA PRO A 468 -39.90 -18.98 8.07
C PRO A 468 -39.37 -17.99 7.03
N GLU A 469 -38.63 -16.95 7.43
CA GLU A 469 -38.06 -15.93 6.53
C GLU A 469 -36.94 -16.53 5.67
N VAL A 470 -36.03 -17.27 6.29
CA VAL A 470 -34.93 -17.94 5.60
C VAL A 470 -35.47 -18.99 4.62
N GLY A 471 -36.50 -19.78 5.05
CA GLY A 471 -37.15 -20.76 4.20
C GLY A 471 -37.83 -20.15 2.98
N GLN A 472 -38.51 -19.00 3.14
CA GLN A 472 -39.12 -18.26 2.04
C GLN A 472 -38.12 -17.74 1.03
N VAL A 473 -36.99 -17.20 1.51
CA VAL A 473 -35.91 -16.73 0.63
C VAL A 473 -35.29 -17.89 -0.16
N ALA A 474 -34.99 -19.01 0.49
CA ALA A 474 -34.48 -20.21 -0.18
C ALA A 474 -35.45 -20.70 -1.27
N ARG A 475 -36.75 -20.80 -0.98
CA ARG A 475 -37.80 -21.15 -1.93
C ARG A 475 -37.87 -20.20 -3.13
N LYS A 476 -37.82 -18.87 -2.87
CA LYS A 476 -37.82 -17.85 -3.91
C LYS A 476 -36.62 -18.03 -4.86
N LEU A 477 -35.43 -18.29 -4.32
CA LEU A 477 -34.20 -18.49 -5.11
C LEU A 477 -34.25 -19.77 -5.95
N ILE A 478 -34.79 -20.87 -5.38
CA ILE A 478 -34.98 -22.14 -6.11
C ILE A 478 -35.97 -21.92 -7.27
N ASN A 479 -37.14 -21.33 -7.03
CA ASN A 479 -38.17 -21.09 -8.06
C ASN A 479 -37.68 -20.16 -9.19
N LYS A 480 -36.79 -19.24 -8.90
CA LYS A 480 -36.17 -18.35 -9.92
C LYS A 480 -35.00 -19.01 -10.66
N GLY A 481 -34.61 -20.23 -10.33
CA GLY A 481 -33.44 -20.90 -10.89
C GLY A 481 -32.12 -20.24 -10.53
N LEU A 482 -32.11 -19.35 -9.53
CA LEU A 482 -30.92 -18.67 -9.04
C LEU A 482 -30.08 -19.56 -8.11
N LEU A 483 -30.72 -20.51 -7.43
CA LEU A 483 -30.09 -21.56 -6.67
C LEU A 483 -29.98 -22.80 -7.55
N LYS A 484 -28.83 -22.98 -8.23
CA LYS A 484 -28.58 -24.14 -9.09
C LYS A 484 -28.24 -25.35 -8.21
N LEU A 485 -29.24 -26.21 -8.00
CA LEU A 485 -29.13 -27.38 -7.16
C LEU A 485 -28.36 -28.50 -7.90
N GLY A 486 -27.50 -29.21 -7.18
CA GLY A 486 -26.82 -30.43 -7.68
C GLY A 486 -25.72 -30.23 -8.73
N ALA A 487 -25.36 -29.02 -9.12
CA ALA A 487 -24.23 -28.78 -10.00
C ALA A 487 -22.91 -28.78 -9.21
N PRO A 488 -21.83 -29.44 -9.69
CA PRO A 488 -20.54 -29.37 -9.02
C PRO A 488 -20.09 -27.90 -8.93
N ALA A 489 -19.67 -27.48 -7.74
CA ALA A 489 -19.20 -26.12 -7.50
C ALA A 489 -17.81 -25.98 -8.11
N TYR A 490 -17.67 -25.18 -9.16
CA TYR A 490 -16.40 -24.62 -9.56
C TYR A 490 -15.92 -23.65 -8.47
N ALA A 491 -14.60 -23.60 -8.26
CA ALA A 491 -13.94 -22.84 -7.21
C ALA A 491 -14.58 -21.46 -6.98
N TYR A 492 -14.93 -21.17 -5.73
CA TYR A 492 -15.43 -19.88 -5.30
C TYR A 492 -14.29 -18.87 -5.40
N HIS A 493 -14.41 -17.91 -6.31
CA HIS A 493 -13.67 -16.67 -6.25
C HIS A 493 -14.43 -15.72 -5.33
N ALA A 494 -13.79 -15.25 -4.25
CA ALA A 494 -14.36 -14.23 -3.40
C ALA A 494 -14.93 -13.09 -4.27
N PRO A 495 -16.09 -12.52 -3.95
CA PRO A 495 -16.63 -11.43 -4.73
C PRO A 495 -15.64 -10.27 -4.71
N THR A 496 -15.01 -10.00 -5.84
CA THR A 496 -14.40 -8.70 -6.08
C THR A 496 -15.53 -7.69 -5.93
N ALA A 497 -15.33 -6.68 -5.07
CA ALA A 497 -16.29 -5.61 -4.86
C ALA A 497 -16.76 -5.10 -6.23
N ASP A 498 -18.05 -5.26 -6.52
CA ASP A 498 -18.63 -4.82 -7.78
C ASP A 498 -18.34 -3.34 -7.95
N LYS A 499 -17.64 -3.04 -9.04
CA LYS A 499 -17.44 -1.69 -9.55
C LYS A 499 -18.83 -1.13 -9.89
N LYS A 500 -19.28 -0.15 -9.14
CA LYS A 500 -20.18 0.90 -9.62
C LYS A 500 -19.50 2.24 -9.49
#